data_b3fc32df316fc56aba361b330fde45a6
#
_entry.id   b3fc32df316fc56aba361b330fde45a6
#
_cell.length_a   1.000
_cell.length_b   1.000
_cell.length_c   1.000
_cell.angle_alpha   90.00
_cell.angle_beta   90.00
_cell.angle_gamma   90.00
#
_symmetry.space_group_name_H-M   'P 1'
#
loop_
_entity.id
_entity.type
_entity.pdbx_description
1 polymer ?
#
loop_
_entity_poly.entity_id
_entity_poly.type
_entity_poly.pdbx_seq_one_letter_code
_entity_poly.pdbx_strand_id
1 'polypeptide(L)' 'MKSFDEKEVISLALKKIVKQDIKKDLISIRDTILSIRVSGVLKQEIYAKSKEIQRLLNGAGISVTEIR' A
#
# COMPACT_ATOMS: atom_id res chain seq x y z
N MET A 1 20.26 15.00 3.42
CA MET A 1 18.96 14.71 3.96
C MET A 1 18.19 13.71 3.12
N LYS A 2 17.56 12.76 3.78
CA LYS A 2 16.81 11.74 3.08
C LYS A 2 15.39 12.16 2.83
N SER A 3 14.94 12.04 1.63
CA SER A 3 13.53 12.30 1.35
C SER A 3 12.71 11.07 1.72
N PHE A 4 11.51 11.33 2.19
CA PHE A 4 10.58 10.27 2.55
C PHE A 4 9.92 9.73 1.29
N ASP A 5 10.06 8.44 1.05
CA ASP A 5 9.47 7.81 -0.12
C ASP A 5 8.25 7.00 0.31
N GLU A 6 7.08 7.59 0.13
CA GLU A 6 5.83 6.95 0.52
C GLU A 6 5.60 5.64 -0.22
N LYS A 7 5.97 5.61 -1.49
CA LYS A 7 5.77 4.38 -2.27
C LYS A 7 6.62 3.25 -1.74
N GLU A 8 7.82 3.56 -1.27
CA GLU A 8 8.67 2.53 -0.70
C GLU A 8 8.08 1.99 0.60
N VAL A 9 7.59 2.88 1.45
CA VAL A 9 6.96 2.46 2.70
C VAL A 9 5.73 1.61 2.42
N ILE A 10 4.94 2.01 1.43
CA ILE A 10 3.75 1.26 1.05
C ILE A 10 4.13 -0.12 0.51
N SER A 11 5.17 -0.18 -0.31
CA SER A 11 5.65 -1.45 -0.85
C SER A 11 6.08 -2.40 0.26
N LEU A 12 6.81 -1.89 1.24
CA LEU A 12 7.25 -2.69 2.37
C LEU A 12 6.07 -3.17 3.22
N ALA A 13 5.09 -2.30 3.43
CA ALA A 13 3.91 -2.65 4.18
C ALA A 13 3.12 -3.77 3.48
N LEU A 14 2.97 -3.65 2.17
CA LEU A 14 2.27 -4.67 1.40
C LEU A 14 3.01 -5.99 1.44
N LYS A 15 4.33 -5.95 1.30
CA LYS A 15 5.12 -7.17 1.38
C LYS A 15 4.96 -7.84 2.75
N LYS A 16 4.86 -7.05 3.80
CA LYS A 16 4.72 -7.58 5.13
C LYS A 16 3.35 -8.22 5.35
N ILE A 17 2.31 -7.61 4.80
CA ILE A 17 0.94 -8.05 5.03
C ILE A 17 0.52 -9.14 4.08
N VAL A 18 0.75 -8.94 2.77
CA VAL A 18 0.33 -9.93 1.77
C VAL A 18 1.45 -10.87 1.37
N LYS A 19 2.67 -10.61 1.85
CA LYS A 19 3.85 -11.45 1.62
C LYS A 19 4.17 -11.62 0.15
N GLN A 20 3.96 -10.57 -0.62
CA GLN A 20 4.26 -10.51 -2.03
C GLN A 20 5.01 -9.23 -2.34
N ASP A 21 6.00 -9.33 -3.22
CA ASP A 21 6.72 -8.15 -3.68
C ASP A 21 5.84 -7.37 -4.64
N ILE A 22 5.57 -6.13 -4.31
CA ILE A 22 4.82 -5.25 -5.18
C ILE A 22 5.71 -4.07 -5.53
N LYS A 23 5.98 -3.94 -6.82
CA LYS A 23 6.88 -2.90 -7.31
C LYS A 23 6.28 -1.53 -7.10
N LYS A 24 7.13 -0.55 -6.84
CA LYS A 24 6.68 0.82 -6.63
C LYS A 24 5.94 1.37 -7.84
N ASP A 25 6.27 0.90 -9.03
CA ASP A 25 5.60 1.34 -10.25
C ASP A 25 4.12 0.97 -10.26
N LEU A 26 3.74 -0.05 -9.51
CA LEU A 26 2.36 -0.49 -9.44
C LEU A 26 1.59 0.24 -8.34
N ILE A 27 2.26 1.05 -7.56
CA ILE A 27 1.68 1.74 -6.42
C ILE A 27 1.52 3.21 -6.76
N SER A 28 0.35 3.75 -6.50
CA SER A 28 0.08 5.16 -6.72
C SER A 28 -0.73 5.66 -5.54
N ILE A 29 -0.35 6.81 -5.02
CA ILE A 29 -1.12 7.44 -3.96
C ILE A 29 -1.42 8.86 -4.35
N ARG A 30 -2.69 9.24 -4.22
CA ARG A 30 -3.13 10.60 -4.52
C ARG A 30 -4.06 11.01 -3.38
N ASP A 31 -3.70 12.11 -2.71
CA ASP A 31 -4.42 12.54 -1.52
C ASP A 31 -4.41 11.43 -0.49
N THR A 32 -5.55 10.82 -0.20
CA THR A 32 -5.62 9.73 0.76
C THR A 32 -6.07 8.43 0.09
N ILE A 33 -6.04 8.37 -1.23
CA ILE A 33 -6.48 7.19 -1.98
C ILE A 33 -5.26 6.45 -2.50
N LEU A 34 -5.16 5.20 -2.09
CA LEU A 34 -4.08 4.33 -2.52
C LEU A 34 -4.58 3.44 -3.65
N SER A 35 -3.87 3.47 -4.77
CA SER A 35 -4.19 2.62 -5.92
C SER A 35 -3.05 1.63 -6.13
N ILE A 36 -3.39 0.36 -6.28
CA ILE A 36 -2.42 -0.68 -6.51
C ILE A 36 -2.82 -1.42 -7.78
N ARG A 37 -1.94 -1.38 -8.76
CA ARG A 37 -2.23 -1.92 -10.09
C ARG A 37 -1.81 -3.37 -10.17
N VAL A 38 -2.63 -4.22 -9.57
CA VAL A 38 -2.45 -5.65 -9.62
C VAL A 38 -3.80 -6.28 -9.97
N SER A 39 -3.81 -7.55 -10.28
CA SER A 39 -5.05 -8.22 -10.67
C SER A 39 -5.10 -9.61 -10.06
N GLY A 40 -6.25 -10.25 -10.18
CA GLY A 40 -6.43 -11.62 -9.76
C GLY A 40 -6.43 -11.80 -8.25
N VAL A 41 -5.86 -12.90 -7.83
CA VAL A 41 -5.86 -13.29 -6.41
C VAL A 41 -5.17 -12.25 -5.55
N LEU A 42 -4.08 -11.67 -6.06
CA LEU A 42 -3.33 -10.68 -5.29
C LEU A 42 -4.19 -9.46 -4.98
N LYS A 43 -4.98 -9.00 -5.94
CA LYS A 43 -5.86 -7.87 -5.71
C LYS A 43 -6.91 -8.18 -4.66
N GLN A 44 -7.46 -9.39 -4.72
CA GLN A 44 -8.43 -9.81 -3.73
C GLN A 44 -7.82 -9.86 -2.33
N GLU A 45 -6.60 -10.34 -2.24
CA GLU A 45 -5.90 -10.38 -0.95
C GLU A 45 -5.69 -8.99 -0.39
N ILE A 46 -5.31 -8.06 -1.23
CA ILE A 46 -5.10 -6.68 -0.79
C ILE A 46 -6.42 -6.09 -0.28
N TYR A 47 -7.50 -6.32 -0.99
CA TYR A 47 -8.80 -5.82 -0.53
C TYR A 47 -9.23 -6.47 0.77
N ALA A 48 -9.00 -7.77 0.91
CA ALA A 48 -9.37 -8.48 2.11
C ALA A 48 -8.61 -7.96 3.33
N LYS A 49 -7.39 -7.48 3.11
CA LYS A 49 -6.55 -6.97 4.19
C LYS A 49 -6.43 -5.46 4.19
N SER A 50 -7.36 -4.79 3.51
CA SER A 50 -7.27 -3.34 3.34
C SER A 50 -7.25 -2.60 4.67
N LYS A 51 -8.00 -3.04 5.66
CA LYS A 51 -8.02 -2.38 6.96
C LYS A 51 -6.68 -2.48 7.66
N GLU A 52 -6.03 -3.65 7.57
CA GLU A 52 -4.70 -3.81 8.16
C GLU A 52 -3.70 -2.94 7.45
N ILE A 53 -3.78 -2.88 6.12
CA ILE A 53 -2.88 -2.05 5.32
C ILE A 53 -3.07 -0.59 5.69
N GLN A 54 -4.32 -0.13 5.76
CA GLN A 54 -4.60 1.25 6.13
C GLN A 54 -4.05 1.58 7.51
N ARG A 55 -4.27 0.69 8.47
CA ARG A 55 -3.80 0.91 9.84
C ARG A 55 -2.27 1.00 9.88
N LEU A 56 -1.60 0.10 9.18
CA LEU A 56 -0.14 0.10 9.17
C LEU A 56 0.41 1.36 8.52
N LEU A 57 -0.19 1.78 7.40
CA LEU A 57 0.27 2.98 6.70
C LEU A 57 -0.02 4.24 7.50
N ASN A 58 -1.18 4.33 8.11
CA ASN A 58 -1.52 5.47 8.95
C ASN A 58 -0.55 5.55 10.13
N GLY A 59 -0.17 4.42 10.69
CA GLY A 59 0.81 4.38 11.76
C GLY A 59 2.19 4.82 11.32
N ALA A 60 2.48 4.67 10.02
CA ALA A 60 3.76 5.10 9.45
C ALA A 60 3.74 6.55 8.96
N GLY A 61 2.62 7.26 9.17
CA GLY A 61 2.52 8.65 8.78
C GLY A 61 1.95 8.88 7.39
N ILE A 62 1.41 7.83 6.77
CA ILE A 62 0.80 7.93 5.45
C ILE A 62 -0.70 7.80 5.61
N SER A 63 -1.41 8.89 5.33
CA SER A 63 -2.87 8.89 5.46
C SER A 63 -3.50 8.15 4.30
N VAL A 64 -4.22 7.09 4.59
CA VAL A 64 -4.92 6.31 3.58
C VAL A 64 -6.33 6.07 4.07
N THR A 65 -7.31 6.52 3.29
CA THR A 65 -8.72 6.33 3.63
C THR A 65 -9.40 5.35 2.68
N GLU A 66 -8.77 5.08 1.54
CA GLU A 66 -9.36 4.17 0.56
C GLU A 66 -8.26 3.46 -0.20
N ILE A 67 -8.49 2.19 -0.51
CA ILE A 67 -7.57 1.40 -1.33
C ILE A 67 -8.36 0.92 -2.55
N ARG A 68 -7.80 1.20 -3.72
CA ARG A 68 -8.41 0.80 -5.00
C ARG A 68 -7.57 -0.20 -5.75
#